data_a94314c29bc2e7c89f6cecb193916f9d
#
_entry.id   a94314c29bc2e7c89f6cecb193916f9d
#
_cell.length_a   1.000
_cell.length_b   1.000
_cell.length_c   1.000
_cell.angle_alpha   90.00
_cell.angle_beta   90.00
_cell.angle_gamma   90.00
#
_symmetry.space_group_name_H-M   'P 1'
#
loop_
_entity.id
_entity.type
_entity.pdbx_description
1 polymer ?
#
loop_
_entity_poly.entity_id
_entity_poly.type
_entity_poly.pdbx_seq_one_letter_code
_entity_poly.pdbx_strand_id
1 'polypeptide(L)'
;VIGLAAMWFLSIVDYHLYKTPGIAICSYVVPVILLILVLLVGTSEGGAQRWLVIGSFNFQPSELMKIGIVIFFAYHIEKNYDRMNRFKTGVLPYLLALAVVAALLMMEPHLSGTILICTVALSMIIVGGIRPMHFLELAVTGVAAIIGIVLYLSISKGYGYFQTRIQSWLDPFA
;
A
#
# COMPACT_ATOMS: atom_id res chain seq x y z
N VAL A 1 -8.12 24.27 -3.63
CA VAL A 1 -8.29 25.06 -2.39
C VAL A 1 -8.27 24.12 -1.17
N ILE A 2 -9.08 23.03 -1.12
CA ILE A 2 -9.15 22.12 0.05
C ILE A 2 -7.79 21.47 0.35
N GLY A 3 -7.06 21.01 -0.68
CA GLY A 3 -5.75 20.38 -0.50
C GLY A 3 -4.70 21.35 0.08
N LEU A 4 -4.69 22.60 -0.36
CA LEU A 4 -3.78 23.62 0.18
C LEU A 4 -4.12 23.95 1.65
N ALA A 5 -5.40 24.03 1.99
CA ALA A 5 -5.84 24.24 3.37
C ALA A 5 -5.45 23.04 4.26
N ALA A 6 -5.64 21.82 3.79
CA ALA A 6 -5.22 20.61 4.50
C ALA A 6 -3.70 20.57 4.69
N MET A 7 -2.92 20.92 3.66
CA MET A 7 -1.46 20.98 3.73
C MET A 7 -1.01 22.02 4.77
N TRP A 8 -1.59 23.20 4.76
CA TRP A 8 -1.29 24.24 5.74
C TRP A 8 -1.65 23.81 7.17
N PHE A 9 -2.83 23.22 7.35
CA PHE A 9 -3.26 22.71 8.66
C PHE A 9 -2.31 21.62 9.18
N LEU A 10 -1.95 20.64 8.33
CA LEU A 10 -1.05 19.55 8.71
C LEU A 10 0.38 20.03 8.97
N SER A 11 0.81 21.15 8.38
CA SER A 11 2.14 21.73 8.65
C SER A 11 2.28 22.31 10.05
N ILE A 12 1.16 22.67 10.68
CA ILE A 12 1.11 23.21 12.06
C ILE A 12 1.04 22.08 13.09
N VAL A 13 0.59 20.89 12.68
CA VAL A 13 0.46 19.74 13.59
C VAL A 13 1.86 19.22 13.95
N ASP A 14 2.12 19.13 15.25
CA ASP A 14 3.40 18.59 15.75
C ASP A 14 3.54 17.11 15.37
N TYR A 15 4.59 16.80 14.61
CA TYR A 15 4.90 15.42 14.18
C TYR A 15 5.15 14.46 15.35
N HIS A 16 5.48 14.96 16.55
CA HIS A 16 5.63 14.11 17.74
C HIS A 16 4.32 13.41 18.14
N LEU A 17 3.16 13.91 17.72
CA LEU A 17 1.90 13.21 17.92
C LEU A 17 1.90 11.84 17.21
N TYR A 18 2.55 11.73 16.05
CA TYR A 18 2.65 10.47 15.30
C TYR A 18 3.61 9.46 15.94
N LYS A 19 4.44 9.87 16.93
CA LYS A 19 5.30 8.99 17.71
C LYS A 19 4.57 8.23 18.82
N THR A 20 3.27 8.48 19.01
CA THR A 20 2.48 7.72 19.99
C THR A 20 2.12 6.34 19.44
N PRO A 21 2.33 5.25 20.22
CA PRO A 21 2.06 3.89 19.76
C PRO A 21 0.60 3.69 19.33
N GLY A 22 -0.34 4.36 20.00
CA GLY A 22 -1.75 4.31 19.67
C GLY A 22 -2.04 4.83 18.27
N ILE A 23 -1.53 6.02 17.92
CA ILE A 23 -1.73 6.64 16.60
C ILE A 23 -1.07 5.79 15.51
N ALA A 24 0.15 5.30 15.75
CA ALA A 24 0.85 4.47 14.78
C ALA A 24 0.12 3.14 14.50
N ILE A 25 -0.43 2.49 15.51
CA ILE A 25 -1.20 1.26 15.32
C ILE A 25 -2.55 1.57 14.66
N CYS A 26 -3.26 2.58 15.13
CA CYS A 26 -4.55 2.98 14.54
C CYS A 26 -4.40 3.40 13.08
N SER A 27 -3.31 4.09 12.69
CA SER A 27 -3.08 4.49 11.32
C SER A 27 -2.94 3.32 10.34
N TYR A 28 -2.57 2.14 10.82
CA TYR A 28 -2.53 0.91 10.03
C TYR A 28 -3.83 0.10 10.13
N VAL A 29 -4.32 -0.11 11.35
CA VAL A 29 -5.48 -0.99 11.63
C VAL A 29 -6.77 -0.43 11.04
N VAL A 30 -7.02 0.88 11.19
CA VAL A 30 -8.24 1.50 10.66
C VAL A 30 -8.36 1.38 9.15
N PRO A 31 -7.33 1.73 8.33
CA PRO A 31 -7.40 1.50 6.90
C PRO A 31 -7.53 0.02 6.51
N VAL A 32 -6.89 -0.91 7.23
CA VAL A 32 -7.05 -2.35 6.97
C VAL A 32 -8.50 -2.79 7.18
N ILE A 33 -9.15 -2.35 8.26
CA ILE A 33 -10.57 -2.64 8.50
C ILE A 33 -11.44 -2.03 7.39
N LEU A 34 -11.15 -0.81 6.96
CA LEU A 34 -11.88 -0.15 5.88
C LEU A 34 -11.68 -0.86 4.52
N LEU A 35 -10.48 -1.37 4.22
CA LEU A 35 -10.24 -2.20 3.03
C LEU A 35 -11.06 -3.49 3.07
N ILE A 36 -11.12 -4.17 4.22
CA ILE A 36 -11.98 -5.35 4.39
C ILE A 36 -13.46 -4.97 4.21
N LEU A 37 -13.89 -3.83 4.74
CA LEU A 37 -15.25 -3.35 4.60
C LEU A 37 -15.61 -3.08 3.12
N VAL A 38 -14.68 -2.50 2.34
CA VAL A 38 -14.88 -2.30 0.89
C VAL A 38 -15.11 -3.61 0.17
N LEU A 39 -14.37 -4.66 0.51
CA LEU A 39 -14.56 -5.98 -0.09
C LEU A 39 -15.94 -6.57 0.18
N LEU A 40 -16.56 -6.20 1.34
CA LEU A 40 -17.87 -6.72 1.75
C LEU A 40 -19.04 -5.88 1.24
N VAL A 41 -18.92 -4.55 1.27
CA VAL A 41 -20.05 -3.61 1.07
C VAL A 41 -19.74 -2.54 0.02
N GLY A 42 -18.54 -2.55 -0.56
CA GLY A 42 -18.10 -1.52 -1.49
C GLY A 42 -18.91 -1.49 -2.79
N THR A 43 -19.02 -0.30 -3.35
CA THR A 43 -19.61 -0.08 -4.67
C THR A 43 -18.56 -0.19 -5.77
N SER A 44 -18.96 -0.83 -6.88
CA SER A 44 -18.09 -0.98 -8.03
C SER A 44 -18.30 0.18 -9.01
N GLU A 45 -17.29 1.04 -9.16
CA GLU A 45 -17.19 1.96 -10.29
C GLU A 45 -16.10 1.45 -11.24
N GLY A 46 -16.45 1.31 -12.52
CA GLY A 46 -15.51 0.79 -13.53
C GLY A 46 -15.13 -0.68 -13.39
N GLY A 47 -16.00 -1.52 -12.77
CA GLY A 47 -15.79 -2.97 -12.68
C GLY A 47 -14.89 -3.42 -11.51
N ALA A 48 -14.55 -2.54 -10.58
CA ALA A 48 -13.80 -2.88 -9.38
C ALA A 48 -14.40 -2.21 -8.14
N GLN A 49 -14.63 -2.99 -7.09
CA GLN A 49 -15.11 -2.50 -5.80
C GLN A 49 -13.97 -1.79 -5.07
N ARG A 50 -14.00 -0.45 -5.03
CA ARG A 50 -12.91 0.35 -4.43
C ARG A 50 -13.42 1.52 -3.60
N TRP A 51 -14.73 1.78 -3.66
CA TRP A 51 -15.31 2.98 -3.08
C TRP A 51 -16.31 2.63 -1.98
N LEU A 52 -16.23 3.37 -0.88
CA LEU A 52 -17.28 3.43 0.13
C LEU A 52 -18.09 4.69 -0.12
N VAL A 53 -19.37 4.52 -0.42
CA VAL A 53 -20.31 5.62 -0.57
C VAL A 53 -20.93 5.91 0.80
N ILE A 54 -20.59 7.07 1.36
CA ILE A 54 -21.14 7.55 2.62
C ILE A 54 -21.96 8.82 2.32
N GLY A 55 -23.26 8.63 2.08
CA GLY A 55 -24.13 9.72 1.64
C GLY A 55 -23.74 10.24 0.26
N SER A 56 -23.33 11.50 0.15
CA SER A 56 -22.87 12.11 -1.11
C SER A 56 -21.34 12.05 -1.32
N PHE A 57 -20.60 11.43 -0.40
CA PHE A 57 -19.14 11.35 -0.47
C PHE A 57 -18.68 9.95 -0.88
N ASN A 58 -17.86 9.90 -1.93
CA ASN A 58 -17.15 8.69 -2.32
C ASN A 58 -15.79 8.70 -1.63
N PHE A 59 -15.56 7.74 -0.75
CA PHE A 59 -14.32 7.58 0.00
C PHE A 59 -13.60 6.31 -0.44
N GLN A 60 -12.30 6.45 -0.71
CA GLN A 60 -11.46 5.32 -1.11
C GLN A 60 -10.48 4.97 0.02
N PRO A 61 -10.66 3.83 0.73
CA PRO A 61 -9.80 3.44 1.86
C PRO A 61 -8.32 3.25 1.51
N SER A 62 -7.99 2.87 0.30
CA SER A 62 -6.61 2.74 -0.14
C SER A 62 -5.84 4.08 -0.12
N GLU A 63 -6.51 5.22 -0.24
CA GLU A 63 -5.89 6.54 -0.09
C GLU A 63 -5.43 6.77 1.35
N LEU A 64 -6.29 6.39 2.32
CA LEU A 64 -5.94 6.47 3.75
C LEU A 64 -4.82 5.48 4.09
N MET A 65 -4.82 4.28 3.47
CA MET A 65 -3.78 3.28 3.70
C MET A 65 -2.39 3.75 3.28
N LYS A 66 -2.26 4.56 2.24
CA LYS A 66 -0.97 5.14 1.82
C LYS A 66 -0.35 5.99 2.94
N ILE A 67 -1.15 6.81 3.60
CA ILE A 67 -0.70 7.62 4.73
C ILE A 67 -0.46 6.74 5.95
N GLY A 68 -1.37 5.81 6.22
CA GLY A 68 -1.33 4.92 7.37
C GLY A 68 -0.08 4.04 7.41
N ILE A 69 0.32 3.48 6.28
CA ILE A 69 1.51 2.63 6.21
C ILE A 69 2.80 3.42 6.45
N VAL A 70 2.84 4.68 5.99
CA VAL A 70 3.99 5.57 6.24
C VAL A 70 4.15 5.84 7.73
N ILE A 71 3.08 6.24 8.42
CA ILE A 71 3.12 6.54 9.86
C ILE A 71 3.48 5.28 10.65
N PHE A 72 2.85 4.16 10.33
CA PHE A 72 3.09 2.88 11.01
C PHE A 72 4.54 2.40 10.84
N PHE A 73 5.07 2.43 9.61
CA PHE A 73 6.44 2.00 9.35
C PHE A 73 7.46 2.95 9.96
N ALA A 74 7.26 4.28 9.84
CA ALA A 74 8.16 5.25 10.44
C ALA A 74 8.32 5.04 11.95
N TYR A 75 7.20 4.91 12.67
CA TYR A 75 7.21 4.65 14.11
C TYR A 75 7.94 3.34 14.47
N HIS A 76 7.59 2.25 13.80
CA HIS A 76 8.14 0.94 14.14
C HIS A 76 9.60 0.79 13.73
N ILE A 77 10.01 1.36 12.60
CA ILE A 77 11.41 1.37 12.15
C ILE A 77 12.27 2.16 13.15
N GLU A 78 11.83 3.36 13.56
CA GLU A 78 12.53 4.16 14.54
C GLU A 78 12.71 3.38 15.86
N LYS A 79 11.65 2.77 16.36
CA LYS A 79 11.65 2.00 17.60
C LYS A 79 12.54 0.74 17.57
N ASN A 80 12.66 0.11 16.40
CA ASN A 80 13.38 -1.15 16.22
C ASN A 80 14.63 -0.98 15.34
N TYR A 81 15.19 0.22 15.26
CA TYR A 81 16.32 0.54 14.37
C TYR A 81 17.49 -0.44 14.53
N ASP A 82 17.87 -0.77 15.77
CA ASP A 82 18.97 -1.71 16.06
C ASP A 82 18.71 -3.13 15.53
N ARG A 83 17.44 -3.50 15.35
CA ARG A 83 17.03 -4.83 14.87
C ARG A 83 16.92 -4.92 13.35
N MET A 84 16.92 -3.78 12.63
CA MET A 84 16.81 -3.74 11.17
C MET A 84 17.92 -4.50 10.45
N ASN A 85 19.07 -4.70 11.13
CA ASN A 85 20.17 -5.51 10.63
C ASN A 85 19.88 -7.03 10.59
N ARG A 86 18.78 -7.49 11.21
CA ARG A 86 18.40 -8.90 11.24
C ARG A 86 17.14 -9.12 10.43
N PHE A 87 17.20 -9.96 9.40
CA PHE A 87 16.05 -10.21 8.51
C PHE A 87 14.78 -10.66 9.28
N LYS A 88 14.88 -11.70 10.11
CA LYS A 88 13.73 -12.28 10.82
C LYS A 88 13.04 -11.35 11.81
N THR A 89 13.80 -10.51 12.50
CA THR A 89 13.25 -9.65 13.56
C THR A 89 13.10 -8.18 13.17
N GLY A 90 13.82 -7.73 12.14
CA GLY A 90 13.81 -6.36 11.66
C GLY A 90 13.00 -6.16 10.39
N VAL A 91 13.13 -7.04 9.40
CA VAL A 91 12.52 -6.84 8.07
C VAL A 91 11.22 -7.63 7.90
N LEU A 92 11.22 -8.89 8.32
CA LEU A 92 10.08 -9.80 8.12
C LEU A 92 8.74 -9.28 8.69
N PRO A 93 8.65 -8.65 9.88
CA PRO A 93 7.39 -8.12 10.37
C PRO A 93 6.78 -7.05 9.46
N TYR A 94 7.61 -6.20 8.86
CA TYR A 94 7.15 -5.17 7.92
C TYR A 94 6.68 -5.77 6.60
N LEU A 95 7.38 -6.81 6.13
CA LEU A 95 6.96 -7.54 4.93
C LEU A 95 5.63 -8.25 5.14
N LEU A 96 5.40 -8.84 6.32
CA LEU A 96 4.12 -9.47 6.65
C LEU A 96 2.99 -8.43 6.70
N ALA A 97 3.22 -7.28 7.36
CA ALA A 97 2.25 -6.19 7.36
C ALA A 97 1.96 -5.70 5.93
N LEU A 98 3.00 -5.51 5.11
CA LEU A 98 2.83 -5.12 3.71
C LEU A 98 2.08 -6.19 2.90
N ALA A 99 2.36 -7.46 3.11
CA ALA A 99 1.71 -8.57 2.41
C ALA A 99 0.21 -8.62 2.69
N VAL A 100 -0.23 -8.36 3.92
CA VAL A 100 -1.66 -8.26 4.26
C VAL A 100 -2.34 -7.16 3.45
N VAL A 101 -1.75 -5.97 3.41
CA VAL A 101 -2.30 -4.84 2.64
C VAL A 101 -2.31 -5.12 1.15
N ALA A 102 -1.20 -5.67 0.62
CA ALA A 102 -1.09 -6.01 -0.79
C ALA A 102 -2.13 -7.08 -1.20
N ALA A 103 -2.35 -8.09 -0.36
CA ALA A 103 -3.37 -9.12 -0.61
C ALA A 103 -4.78 -8.51 -0.66
N LEU A 104 -5.15 -7.65 0.28
CA LEU A 104 -6.45 -6.97 0.28
C LEU A 104 -6.64 -6.11 -0.97
N LEU A 105 -5.66 -5.29 -1.34
CA LEU A 105 -5.71 -4.45 -2.54
C LEU A 105 -5.76 -5.26 -3.84
N MET A 106 -5.14 -6.43 -3.88
CA MET A 106 -5.23 -7.33 -5.04
C MET A 106 -6.62 -7.95 -5.16
N MET A 107 -7.32 -8.20 -4.04
CA MET A 107 -8.72 -8.64 -4.05
C MET A 107 -9.66 -7.55 -4.56
N GLU A 108 -9.33 -6.26 -4.39
CA GLU A 108 -10.05 -5.09 -4.94
C GLU A 108 -9.73 -4.77 -6.41
N PRO A 109 -9.06 -5.61 -7.19
CA PRO A 109 -8.27 -5.42 -8.41
C PRO A 109 -7.65 -4.02 -8.58
N HIS A 110 -6.92 -3.56 -7.56
CA HIS A 110 -6.31 -2.22 -7.51
C HIS A 110 -4.79 -2.25 -7.69
N LEU A 111 -4.31 -2.67 -8.87
CA LEU A 111 -2.89 -2.86 -9.18
C LEU A 111 -2.04 -1.60 -8.96
N SER A 112 -2.51 -0.44 -9.42
CA SER A 112 -1.75 0.82 -9.31
C SER A 112 -1.54 1.25 -7.86
N GLY A 113 -2.58 1.13 -7.03
CA GLY A 113 -2.50 1.40 -5.59
C GLY A 113 -1.58 0.43 -4.88
N THR A 114 -1.63 -0.85 -5.22
CA THR A 114 -0.76 -1.88 -4.67
C THR A 114 0.70 -1.60 -4.97
N ILE A 115 1.04 -1.31 -6.24
CA ILE A 115 2.42 -0.99 -6.65
C ILE A 115 2.93 0.23 -5.89
N LEU A 116 2.13 1.30 -5.80
CA LEU A 116 2.52 2.52 -5.12
C LEU A 116 2.77 2.29 -3.63
N ILE A 117 1.87 1.60 -2.93
CA ILE A 117 2.02 1.29 -1.50
C ILE A 117 3.23 0.39 -1.26
N CYS A 118 3.43 -0.64 -2.08
CA CYS A 118 4.60 -1.50 -2.00
C CYS A 118 5.89 -0.71 -2.21
N THR A 119 5.94 0.17 -3.21
CA THR A 119 7.13 0.99 -3.48
C THR A 119 7.45 1.91 -2.31
N VAL A 120 6.46 2.60 -1.75
CA VAL A 120 6.66 3.47 -0.58
C VAL A 120 7.13 2.66 0.63
N ALA A 121 6.45 1.55 0.94
CA ALA A 121 6.79 0.70 2.09
C ALA A 121 8.20 0.11 1.97
N LEU A 122 8.57 -0.41 0.81
CA LEU A 122 9.91 -0.95 0.55
C LEU A 122 10.98 0.15 0.64
N SER A 123 10.71 1.35 0.10
CA SER A 123 11.63 2.49 0.23
C SER A 123 11.88 2.84 1.70
N MET A 124 10.85 2.81 2.53
CA MET A 124 11.00 3.07 3.98
C MET A 124 11.85 2.00 4.67
N ILE A 125 11.66 0.72 4.34
CA ILE A 125 12.48 -0.37 4.89
C ILE A 125 13.95 -0.19 4.47
N ILE A 126 14.21 0.24 3.23
CA ILE A 126 15.56 0.47 2.73
C ILE A 126 16.23 1.63 3.49
N VAL A 127 15.54 2.77 3.61
CA VAL A 127 16.04 3.95 4.34
C VAL A 127 16.17 3.64 5.85
N GLY A 128 15.38 2.72 6.37
CA GLY A 128 15.43 2.25 7.75
C GLY A 128 16.68 1.48 8.16
N GLY A 129 17.68 1.34 7.25
CA GLY A 129 19.00 0.79 7.58
C GLY A 129 19.11 -0.72 7.40
N ILE A 130 18.38 -1.29 6.46
CA ILE A 130 18.52 -2.70 6.05
C ILE A 130 19.93 -2.98 5.51
N ARG A 131 20.48 -4.16 5.79
CA ARG A 131 21.74 -4.60 5.19
C ARG A 131 21.61 -4.75 3.66
N PRO A 132 22.65 -4.40 2.88
CA PRO A 132 22.61 -4.49 1.41
C PRO A 132 22.26 -5.89 0.90
N MET A 133 22.64 -6.92 1.62
CA MET A 133 22.35 -8.32 1.29
C MET A 133 20.84 -8.63 1.36
N HIS A 134 20.15 -8.11 2.39
CA HIS A 134 18.70 -8.25 2.52
C HIS A 134 17.94 -7.40 1.50
N PHE A 135 18.53 -6.32 1.02
CA PHE A 135 17.99 -5.54 -0.09
C PHE A 135 17.93 -6.38 -1.38
N LEU A 136 18.98 -7.14 -1.67
CA LEU A 136 19.00 -8.03 -2.84
C LEU A 136 17.92 -9.14 -2.72
N GLU A 137 17.79 -9.75 -1.53
CA GLU A 137 16.73 -10.72 -1.25
C GLU A 137 15.33 -10.13 -1.45
N LEU A 138 15.11 -8.90 -0.99
CA LEU A 138 13.85 -8.18 -1.19
C LEU A 138 13.60 -7.83 -2.66
N ALA A 139 14.61 -7.40 -3.38
CA ALA A 139 14.49 -7.11 -4.80
C ALA A 139 14.13 -8.36 -5.59
N VAL A 140 14.81 -9.48 -5.33
CA VAL A 140 14.54 -10.77 -6.00
C VAL A 140 13.14 -11.30 -5.65
N THR A 141 12.76 -11.29 -4.36
CA THR A 141 11.42 -11.73 -3.94
C THR A 141 10.32 -10.81 -4.45
N GLY A 142 10.56 -9.49 -4.50
CA GLY A 142 9.63 -8.51 -5.06
C GLY A 142 9.40 -8.72 -6.56
N VAL A 143 10.47 -8.91 -7.33
CA VAL A 143 10.38 -9.22 -8.76
C VAL A 143 9.68 -10.56 -8.98
N ALA A 144 10.02 -11.60 -8.23
CA ALA A 144 9.36 -12.89 -8.31
C ALA A 144 7.86 -12.81 -7.98
N ALA A 145 7.49 -12.02 -6.97
CA ALA A 145 6.08 -11.78 -6.62
C ALA A 145 5.33 -11.05 -7.74
N ILE A 146 5.93 -10.03 -8.35
CA ILE A 146 5.33 -9.31 -9.49
C ILE A 146 5.12 -10.27 -10.67
N ILE A 147 6.14 -11.05 -11.02
CA ILE A 147 6.03 -12.04 -12.08
C ILE A 147 4.94 -13.07 -11.76
N GLY A 148 4.88 -13.58 -10.53
CA GLY A 148 3.86 -14.52 -10.08
C GLY A 148 2.43 -13.92 -10.18
N ILE A 149 2.25 -12.67 -9.79
CA ILE A 149 0.98 -11.95 -9.91
C ILE A 149 0.58 -11.77 -11.38
N VAL A 150 1.52 -11.35 -12.22
CA VAL A 150 1.27 -11.18 -13.67
C VAL A 150 0.87 -12.50 -14.31
N LEU A 151 1.58 -13.58 -14.00
CA LEU A 151 1.25 -14.93 -14.49
C LEU A 151 -0.12 -15.39 -13.99
N TYR A 152 -0.40 -15.24 -12.69
CA TYR A 152 -1.70 -15.59 -12.11
C TYR A 152 -2.84 -14.85 -12.77
N LEU A 153 -2.71 -13.53 -12.96
CA LEU A 153 -3.74 -12.71 -13.61
C LEU A 153 -3.89 -13.05 -15.09
N SER A 154 -2.81 -13.39 -15.78
CA SER A 154 -2.84 -13.84 -17.17
C SER A 154 -3.59 -15.16 -17.32
N ILE A 155 -3.41 -16.08 -16.39
CA ILE A 155 -4.09 -17.38 -16.41
C ILE A 155 -5.56 -17.24 -15.99
N SER A 156 -5.86 -16.47 -14.94
CA SER A 156 -7.21 -16.38 -14.37
C SER A 156 -8.15 -15.46 -15.14
N LYS A 157 -7.65 -14.37 -15.72
CA LYS A 157 -8.47 -13.36 -16.46
C LYS A 157 -8.26 -13.38 -17.97
N GLY A 158 -7.39 -14.25 -18.48
CA GLY A 158 -7.00 -14.34 -19.89
C GLY A 158 -6.06 -13.23 -20.34
N TYR A 159 -5.35 -13.49 -21.44
CA TYR A 159 -4.38 -12.53 -22.02
C TYR A 159 -4.99 -11.19 -22.44
N GLY A 160 -6.29 -11.16 -22.72
CA GLY A 160 -7.01 -9.96 -23.18
C GLY A 160 -6.97 -8.80 -22.18
N TYR A 161 -6.93 -9.08 -20.87
CA TYR A 161 -6.91 -8.02 -19.84
C TYR A 161 -5.66 -7.14 -19.92
N PHE A 162 -4.50 -7.74 -20.14
CA PHE A 162 -3.24 -7.00 -20.29
C PHE A 162 -3.12 -6.34 -21.66
N GLN A 163 -3.53 -7.04 -22.71
CA GLN A 163 -3.51 -6.48 -24.08
C GLN A 163 -4.34 -5.21 -24.18
N THR A 164 -5.55 -5.21 -23.64
CA THR A 164 -6.42 -4.02 -23.68
C THR A 164 -5.78 -2.84 -22.94
N ARG A 165 -5.14 -3.07 -21.79
CA ARG A 165 -4.47 -1.98 -21.07
C ARG A 165 -3.21 -1.48 -21.74
N ILE A 166 -2.41 -2.38 -22.32
CA ILE A 166 -1.22 -1.99 -23.09
C ILE A 166 -1.63 -1.25 -24.36
N GLN A 167 -2.66 -1.72 -25.07
CA GLN A 167 -3.18 -1.05 -26.25
C GLN A 167 -3.73 0.35 -25.92
N SER A 168 -4.52 0.48 -24.85
CA SER A 168 -5.03 1.79 -24.40
C SER A 168 -3.90 2.76 -23.98
N TRP A 169 -2.74 2.23 -23.60
CA TRP A 169 -1.57 3.06 -23.27
C TRP A 169 -0.75 3.44 -24.50
N LEU A 170 -0.65 2.53 -25.48
CA LEU A 170 0.07 2.76 -26.75
C LEU A 170 -0.74 3.59 -27.73
N ASP A 171 -2.06 3.40 -27.77
CA ASP A 171 -2.98 4.14 -28.62
C ASP A 171 -4.24 4.55 -27.84
N PRO A 172 -4.15 5.70 -27.12
CA PRO A 172 -5.25 6.19 -26.29
C PRO A 172 -6.47 6.70 -27.06
N PHE A 173 -6.37 6.75 -28.39
CA PHE A 173 -7.43 7.27 -29.29
C PHE A 173 -7.96 6.22 -30.28
N ALA A 174 -7.56 4.92 -30.14
CA ALA A 174 -8.08 3.83 -30.96
C ALA A 174 -9.46 3.36 -30.51
#